data_c3267c1350095e5bed8c44187047c28e
#
_entry.id   c3267c1350095e5bed8c44187047c28e
#
_cell.length_a   1.000
_cell.length_b   1.000
_cell.length_c   1.000
_cell.angle_alpha   90.00
_cell.angle_beta   90.00
_cell.angle_gamma   90.00
#
_symmetry.space_group_name_H-M   'P 1'
#
loop_
_entity.id
_entity.type
_entity.pdbx_description
1 polymer ?
#
loop_
_entity_poly.entity_id
_entity_poly.type
_entity_poly.pdbx_seq_one_letter_code
_entity_poly.pdbx_strand_id
1 'polypeptide(L)'
;MIVFSLVVIVAVIVAIFVVNVIIVIQRFWKGLLQEEGYLMFTLPVTTRSLILSKVISALIISCGTAFVISLLGVEIIAISPVKLMDTATYFGNWVIKVHAGPWIGYGAIIAVVSLLSSIYHVYAAMVIGQLSNGNRFLFAFVAYAALSIIVSLIGIPTMESLGNMGSNLQNAFGFDSDLWIYLVENIVIIVIYHIITEVILTKKLNLE
;
A
#
# COMPACT_ATOMS: atom_id res chain seq x y z
N MET A 1 -23.10 25.74 6.29
CA MET A 1 -23.11 24.46 7.00
C MET A 1 -22.49 23.34 6.18
N ILE A 2 -22.87 23.14 4.89
CA ILE A 2 -22.34 22.04 4.04
C ILE A 2 -20.81 22.10 3.90
N VAL A 3 -20.21 23.28 3.63
CA VAL A 3 -18.75 23.43 3.48
C VAL A 3 -18.03 23.05 4.78
N PHE A 4 -18.58 23.44 5.94
CA PHE A 4 -17.98 23.11 7.23
C PHE A 4 -18.03 21.61 7.50
N SER A 5 -19.15 20.93 7.21
CA SER A 5 -19.24 19.46 7.37
C SER A 5 -18.28 18.72 6.45
N LEU A 6 -18.09 19.16 5.21
CA LEU A 6 -17.12 18.58 4.28
C LEU A 6 -15.68 18.71 4.81
N VAL A 7 -15.31 19.88 5.32
CA VAL A 7 -13.98 20.10 5.91
C VAL A 7 -13.73 19.17 7.10
N VAL A 8 -14.73 19.01 7.98
CA VAL A 8 -14.62 18.10 9.13
C VAL A 8 -14.45 16.65 8.69
N ILE A 9 -15.23 16.18 7.71
CA ILE A 9 -15.12 14.79 7.21
C ILE A 9 -13.75 14.54 6.57
N VAL A 10 -13.26 15.47 5.76
CA VAL A 10 -11.91 15.37 5.16
C VAL A 10 -10.83 15.31 6.25
N ALA A 11 -10.93 16.15 7.28
CA ALA A 11 -9.99 16.14 8.40
C ALA A 11 -10.02 14.79 9.16
N VAL A 12 -11.20 14.19 9.35
CA VAL A 12 -11.35 12.88 9.98
C VAL A 12 -10.71 11.79 9.10
N ILE A 13 -10.93 11.80 7.78
CA ILE A 13 -10.31 10.84 6.85
C ILE A 13 -8.78 10.92 6.92
N VAL A 14 -8.22 12.13 6.89
CA VAL A 14 -6.77 12.36 7.02
C VAL A 14 -6.26 11.84 8.37
N ALA A 15 -6.96 12.13 9.46
CA ALA A 15 -6.60 11.65 10.79
C ALA A 15 -6.58 10.11 10.87
N ILE A 16 -7.60 9.44 10.33
CA ILE A 16 -7.68 7.97 10.27
C ILE A 16 -6.50 7.40 9.47
N PHE A 17 -6.19 8.01 8.32
CA PHE A 17 -5.06 7.58 7.49
C PHE A 17 -3.73 7.71 8.22
N VAL A 18 -3.48 8.86 8.87
CA VAL A 18 -2.25 9.10 9.65
C VAL A 18 -2.13 8.09 10.79
N VAL A 19 -3.21 7.84 11.52
CA VAL A 19 -3.23 6.85 12.62
C VAL A 19 -2.92 5.44 12.08
N ASN A 20 -3.49 5.05 10.94
CA ASN A 20 -3.19 3.76 10.31
C ASN A 20 -1.70 3.62 9.99
N VAL A 21 -1.08 4.64 9.38
CA VAL A 21 0.36 4.63 9.06
C VAL A 21 1.19 4.52 10.34
N ILE A 22 0.86 5.26 11.38
CA ILE A 22 1.55 5.20 12.68
C ILE A 22 1.45 3.78 13.29
N ILE A 23 0.28 3.16 13.26
CA ILE A 23 0.08 1.80 13.79
C ILE A 23 0.93 0.78 13.01
N VAL A 24 0.95 0.86 11.69
CA VAL A 24 1.75 -0.03 10.83
C VAL A 24 3.24 0.12 11.16
N ILE A 25 3.73 1.35 11.27
CA ILE A 25 5.12 1.65 11.64
C ILE A 25 5.44 1.13 13.03
N GLN A 26 4.64 1.48 14.03
CA GLN A 26 4.89 1.07 15.44
C GLN A 26 4.89 -0.44 15.60
N ARG A 27 3.97 -1.14 14.94
CA ARG A 27 3.86 -2.59 15.03
C ARG A 27 5.08 -3.32 14.45
N PHE A 28 5.66 -2.79 13.38
CA PHE A 28 6.88 -3.33 12.82
C PHE A 28 8.11 -2.94 13.66
N TRP A 29 8.20 -1.64 14.02
CA TRP A 29 9.33 -1.11 14.78
C TRP A 29 9.49 -1.78 16.13
N LYS A 30 8.44 -1.82 16.95
CA LYS A 30 8.48 -2.46 18.27
C LYS A 30 8.66 -3.98 18.16
N GLY A 31 7.94 -4.62 17.25
CA GLY A 31 7.90 -6.07 17.17
C GLY A 31 9.11 -6.73 16.49
N LEU A 32 9.96 -6.00 15.74
CA LEU A 32 11.10 -6.59 15.02
C LEU A 32 12.40 -5.83 15.20
N LEU A 33 12.36 -4.53 15.54
CA LEU A 33 13.53 -3.66 15.54
C LEU A 33 13.92 -3.15 16.94
N GLN A 34 13.08 -3.40 17.96
CA GLN A 34 13.37 -3.08 19.38
C GLN A 34 13.54 -4.34 20.22
N GLU A 35 13.55 -4.19 21.55
CA GLU A 35 13.77 -5.24 22.53
C GLU A 35 12.86 -6.47 22.37
N GLU A 36 11.61 -6.27 21.95
CA GLU A 36 10.69 -7.36 21.62
C GLU A 36 11.17 -8.21 20.42
N GLY A 37 11.91 -7.60 19.49
CA GLY A 37 12.50 -8.28 18.35
C GLY A 37 13.52 -9.31 18.78
N TYR A 38 14.37 -9.02 19.79
CA TYR A 38 15.33 -9.97 20.31
C TYR A 38 14.66 -11.29 20.77
N LEU A 39 13.56 -11.18 21.51
CA LEU A 39 12.79 -12.36 21.95
C LEU A 39 12.18 -13.12 20.77
N MET A 40 11.76 -12.43 19.71
CA MET A 40 11.20 -13.09 18.53
C MET A 40 12.25 -13.85 17.70
N PHE A 41 13.50 -13.37 17.67
CA PHE A 41 14.60 -14.07 16.99
C PHE A 41 15.15 -15.27 17.79
N THR A 42 14.86 -15.37 19.09
CA THR A 42 15.19 -16.57 19.89
C THR A 42 14.20 -17.72 19.70
N LEU A 43 13.04 -17.46 19.10
CA LEU A 43 12.07 -18.51 18.75
C LEU A 43 12.57 -19.33 17.55
N PRO A 44 12.28 -20.64 17.48
CA PRO A 44 12.67 -21.49 16.35
C PRO A 44 11.79 -21.27 15.12
N VAL A 45 11.68 -20.00 14.67
CA VAL A 45 10.92 -19.59 13.50
C VAL A 45 11.81 -18.88 12.50
N THR A 46 11.50 -19.04 11.22
CA THR A 46 12.27 -18.36 10.16
C THR A 46 11.98 -16.86 10.12
N THR A 47 12.97 -16.05 9.80
CA THR A 47 12.82 -14.58 9.63
C THR A 47 11.71 -14.24 8.62
N ARG A 48 11.56 -15.05 7.57
CA ARG A 48 10.49 -14.90 6.57
C ARG A 48 9.10 -14.99 7.21
N SER A 49 8.88 -15.98 8.08
CA SER A 49 7.61 -16.16 8.77
C SER A 49 7.28 -14.98 9.67
N LEU A 50 8.29 -14.40 10.35
CA LEU A 50 8.14 -13.20 11.17
C LEU A 50 7.75 -11.99 10.33
N ILE A 51 8.43 -11.74 9.21
CA ILE A 51 8.10 -10.64 8.29
C ILE A 51 6.67 -10.81 7.77
N LEU A 52 6.32 -12.01 7.26
CA LEU A 52 5.00 -12.29 6.70
C LEU A 52 3.89 -12.09 7.73
N SER A 53 4.08 -12.53 8.97
CA SER A 53 3.09 -12.33 10.04
C SER A 53 2.80 -10.85 10.31
N LYS A 54 3.84 -9.99 10.28
CA LYS A 54 3.69 -8.54 10.45
C LYS A 54 3.02 -7.89 9.23
N VAL A 55 3.37 -8.31 8.02
CA VAL A 55 2.75 -7.86 6.77
C VAL A 55 1.26 -8.20 6.73
N ILE A 56 0.90 -9.45 7.03
CA ILE A 56 -0.51 -9.88 7.06
C ILE A 56 -1.29 -9.07 8.10
N SER A 57 -0.72 -8.86 9.28
CA SER A 57 -1.35 -8.06 10.31
C SER A 57 -1.56 -6.60 9.88
N ALA A 58 -0.56 -6.00 9.22
CA ALA A 58 -0.65 -4.64 8.69
C ALA A 58 -1.69 -4.55 7.56
N LEU A 59 -1.74 -5.57 6.69
CA LEU A 59 -2.72 -5.65 5.61
C LEU A 59 -4.16 -5.70 6.16
N ILE A 60 -4.44 -6.53 7.17
CA ILE A 60 -5.75 -6.63 7.79
C ILE A 60 -6.18 -5.28 8.39
N ILE A 61 -5.29 -4.59 9.11
CA ILE A 61 -5.57 -3.28 9.70
C ILE A 61 -5.82 -2.25 8.59
N SER A 62 -5.00 -2.23 7.54
CA SER A 62 -5.14 -1.29 6.43
C SER A 62 -6.42 -1.54 5.61
N CYS A 63 -6.80 -2.80 5.40
CA CYS A 63 -8.09 -3.14 4.77
C CYS A 63 -9.27 -2.69 5.64
N GLY A 64 -9.20 -2.89 6.96
CA GLY A 64 -10.21 -2.39 7.89
C GLY A 64 -10.33 -0.87 7.85
N THR A 65 -9.20 -0.16 7.81
CA THR A 65 -9.16 1.30 7.67
C THR A 65 -9.75 1.76 6.33
N ALA A 66 -9.40 1.10 5.24
CA ALA A 66 -9.96 1.42 3.92
C ALA A 66 -11.48 1.22 3.89
N PHE A 67 -11.99 0.18 4.55
CA PHE A 67 -13.43 -0.05 4.69
C PHE A 67 -14.11 1.10 5.46
N VAL A 68 -13.56 1.54 6.60
CA VAL A 68 -14.09 2.68 7.35
C VAL A 68 -14.07 3.96 6.52
N ILE A 69 -12.98 4.24 5.80
CA ILE A 69 -12.89 5.41 4.92
C ILE A 69 -13.93 5.34 3.80
N SER A 70 -14.22 4.14 3.25
CA SER A 70 -15.25 3.99 2.22
C SER A 70 -16.66 4.31 2.74
N LEU A 71 -16.96 3.96 4.00
CA LEU A 71 -18.24 4.33 4.64
C LEU A 71 -18.36 5.84 4.81
N LEU A 72 -17.29 6.53 5.23
CA LEU A 72 -17.28 8.00 5.30
C LEU A 72 -17.44 8.64 3.93
N GLY A 73 -16.92 8.02 2.87
CA GLY A 73 -17.14 8.44 1.49
C GLY A 73 -18.62 8.43 1.10
N VAL A 74 -19.36 7.41 1.53
CA VAL A 74 -20.82 7.33 1.32
C VAL A 74 -21.55 8.47 2.05
N GLU A 75 -21.12 8.82 3.28
CA GLU A 75 -21.69 9.95 4.02
C GLU A 75 -21.47 11.29 3.29
N ILE A 76 -20.29 11.49 2.68
CA ILE A 76 -20.01 12.69 1.87
C ILE A 76 -21.01 12.82 0.73
N ILE A 77 -21.30 11.72 0.03
CA ILE A 77 -22.26 11.69 -1.07
C ILE A 77 -23.68 12.01 -0.54
N ALA A 78 -24.03 11.51 0.64
CA ALA A 78 -25.35 11.75 1.26
C ALA A 78 -25.57 13.21 1.67
N ILE A 79 -24.53 13.90 2.11
CA ILE A 79 -24.59 15.31 2.54
C ILE A 79 -24.44 16.27 1.34
N SER A 80 -23.91 15.78 0.21
CA SER A 80 -23.75 16.55 -1.01
C SER A 80 -25.09 17.06 -1.54
N PRO A 81 -25.17 18.28 -2.14
CA PRO A 81 -26.37 18.78 -2.80
C PRO A 81 -26.81 17.92 -4.02
N VAL A 82 -25.91 17.06 -4.51
CA VAL A 82 -26.27 16.05 -5.51
C VAL A 82 -27.10 14.99 -4.82
N LYS A 83 -28.37 14.82 -5.24
CA LYS A 83 -29.27 13.84 -4.63
C LYS A 83 -28.64 12.44 -4.71
N LEU A 84 -28.62 11.74 -3.58
CA LEU A 84 -28.05 10.39 -3.48
C LEU A 84 -28.60 9.44 -4.54
N MET A 85 -29.88 9.63 -4.88
CA MET A 85 -30.59 8.87 -5.91
C MET A 85 -30.01 9.11 -7.31
N ASP A 86 -29.62 10.35 -7.63
CA ASP A 86 -29.02 10.68 -8.92
C ASP A 86 -27.61 10.07 -9.00
N THR A 87 -26.83 10.17 -7.94
CA THR A 87 -25.49 9.55 -7.87
C THR A 87 -25.57 8.03 -7.96
N ALA A 88 -26.50 7.39 -7.26
CA ALA A 88 -26.71 5.95 -7.31
C ALA A 88 -27.17 5.48 -8.70
N THR A 89 -28.06 6.23 -9.36
CA THR A 89 -28.50 5.94 -10.72
C THR A 89 -27.39 6.16 -11.75
N TYR A 90 -26.58 7.21 -11.63
CA TYR A 90 -25.39 7.43 -12.45
C TYR A 90 -24.38 6.30 -12.30
N PHE A 91 -24.05 5.92 -11.05
CA PHE A 91 -23.15 4.82 -10.77
C PHE A 91 -23.69 3.47 -11.25
N GLY A 92 -24.99 3.19 -11.00
CA GLY A 92 -25.66 1.99 -11.49
C GLY A 92 -25.65 1.88 -13.01
N ASN A 93 -25.98 2.97 -13.70
CA ASN A 93 -25.95 3.03 -15.16
C ASN A 93 -24.52 2.90 -15.72
N TRP A 94 -23.53 3.47 -15.03
CA TRP A 94 -22.13 3.30 -15.39
C TRP A 94 -21.69 1.83 -15.23
N VAL A 95 -22.01 1.20 -14.10
CA VAL A 95 -21.74 -0.22 -13.84
C VAL A 95 -22.34 -1.13 -14.90
N ILE A 96 -23.60 -0.85 -15.31
CA ILE A 96 -24.29 -1.62 -16.34
C ILE A 96 -23.67 -1.38 -17.72
N LYS A 97 -23.41 -0.11 -18.09
CA LYS A 97 -22.83 0.25 -19.40
C LYS A 97 -21.43 -0.31 -19.62
N VAL A 98 -20.61 -0.33 -18.58
CA VAL A 98 -19.19 -0.74 -18.68
C VAL A 98 -19.02 -2.24 -18.43
N HIS A 99 -20.12 -3.00 -18.21
CA HIS A 99 -20.03 -4.41 -17.78
C HIS A 99 -19.04 -4.54 -16.61
N ALA A 100 -19.21 -3.70 -15.59
CA ALA A 100 -18.21 -3.42 -14.56
C ALA A 100 -17.92 -4.59 -13.61
N GLY A 101 -18.60 -5.72 -13.73
CA GLY A 101 -18.33 -6.89 -12.88
C GLY A 101 -16.85 -7.29 -12.84
N PRO A 102 -16.20 -7.52 -14.01
CA PRO A 102 -14.76 -7.81 -14.05
C PRO A 102 -13.89 -6.65 -13.54
N TRP A 103 -14.24 -5.39 -13.84
CA TRP A 103 -13.50 -4.20 -13.43
C TRP A 103 -13.50 -3.98 -11.92
N ILE A 104 -14.59 -4.30 -11.23
CA ILE A 104 -14.66 -4.26 -9.76
C ILE A 104 -13.69 -5.29 -9.16
N GLY A 105 -13.64 -6.49 -9.73
CA GLY A 105 -12.70 -7.53 -9.33
C GLY A 105 -11.24 -7.12 -9.52
N TYR A 106 -10.91 -6.58 -10.70
CA TYR A 106 -9.57 -6.05 -10.98
C TYR A 106 -9.20 -4.89 -10.05
N GLY A 107 -10.12 -3.96 -9.81
CA GLY A 107 -9.92 -2.85 -8.89
C GLY A 107 -9.61 -3.32 -7.46
N ALA A 108 -10.30 -4.34 -6.98
CA ALA A 108 -10.05 -4.93 -5.67
C ALA A 108 -8.66 -5.58 -5.59
N ILE A 109 -8.25 -6.33 -6.63
CA ILE A 109 -6.91 -6.94 -6.70
C ILE A 109 -5.83 -5.85 -6.70
N ILE A 110 -5.98 -4.83 -7.54
CA ILE A 110 -5.04 -3.70 -7.61
C ILE A 110 -4.93 -3.00 -6.26
N ALA A 111 -6.05 -2.74 -5.58
CA ALA A 111 -6.06 -2.11 -4.27
C ALA A 111 -5.29 -2.93 -3.23
N VAL A 112 -5.49 -4.25 -3.17
CA VAL A 112 -4.78 -5.12 -2.24
C VAL A 112 -3.28 -5.18 -2.57
N VAL A 113 -2.91 -5.31 -3.83
CA VAL A 113 -1.49 -5.34 -4.27
C VAL A 113 -0.81 -4.00 -3.98
N SER A 114 -1.47 -2.88 -4.21
CA SER A 114 -0.94 -1.54 -3.89
C SER A 114 -0.75 -1.33 -2.39
N LEU A 115 -1.70 -1.77 -1.57
CA LEU A 115 -1.57 -1.74 -0.11
C LEU A 115 -0.39 -2.60 0.35
N LEU A 116 -0.25 -3.79 -0.21
CA LEU A 116 0.86 -4.69 0.10
C LEU A 116 2.21 -4.07 -0.29
N SER A 117 2.30 -3.49 -1.48
CA SER A 117 3.50 -2.80 -1.97
C SER A 117 3.89 -1.63 -1.05
N SER A 118 2.92 -0.81 -0.63
CA SER A 118 3.17 0.31 0.28
C SER A 118 3.62 -0.13 1.68
N ILE A 119 3.08 -1.23 2.21
CA ILE A 119 3.52 -1.82 3.49
C ILE A 119 4.98 -2.27 3.39
N TYR A 120 5.33 -3.02 2.34
CA TYR A 120 6.71 -3.47 2.13
C TYR A 120 7.68 -2.32 1.89
N HIS A 121 7.25 -1.25 1.21
CA HIS A 121 8.04 -0.04 1.03
C HIS A 121 8.43 0.60 2.38
N VAL A 122 7.44 0.74 3.29
CA VAL A 122 7.67 1.26 4.64
C VAL A 122 8.60 0.34 5.42
N TYR A 123 8.42 -0.98 5.34
CA TYR A 123 9.25 -1.95 6.07
C TYR A 123 10.70 -1.95 5.57
N ALA A 124 10.91 -1.94 4.25
CA ALA A 124 12.25 -1.83 3.66
C ALA A 124 12.94 -0.53 4.11
N ALA A 125 12.25 0.60 4.09
CA ALA A 125 12.79 1.88 4.54
C ALA A 125 13.20 1.85 6.03
N MET A 126 12.36 1.26 6.89
CA MET A 126 12.66 1.14 8.32
C MET A 126 13.89 0.25 8.59
N VAL A 127 14.00 -0.87 7.88
CA VAL A 127 15.11 -1.80 8.04
C VAL A 127 16.41 -1.19 7.50
N ILE A 128 16.36 -0.45 6.38
CA ILE A 128 17.51 0.33 5.90
C ILE A 128 17.92 1.39 6.93
N GLY A 129 16.95 2.06 7.57
CA GLY A 129 17.20 3.04 8.62
C GLY A 129 17.99 2.48 9.82
N GLN A 130 17.84 1.18 10.13
CA GLN A 130 18.60 0.51 11.19
C GLN A 130 20.09 0.35 10.89
N LEU A 131 20.50 0.50 9.64
CA LEU A 131 21.93 0.45 9.26
C LEU A 131 22.70 1.69 9.72
N SER A 132 22.01 2.76 10.13
CA SER A 132 22.64 3.97 10.64
C SER A 132 22.94 3.85 12.12
N ASN A 133 24.17 4.22 12.50
CA ASN A 133 24.61 4.28 13.91
C ASN A 133 24.11 5.56 14.64
N GLY A 134 23.49 6.50 13.92
CA GLY A 134 22.96 7.75 14.47
C GLY A 134 21.43 7.72 14.67
N ASN A 135 20.77 8.74 14.16
CA ASN A 135 19.31 8.88 14.25
C ASN A 135 18.58 7.89 13.31
N ARG A 136 18.38 6.66 13.74
CA ARG A 136 17.77 5.56 12.98
C ARG A 136 16.45 5.93 12.34
N PHE A 137 15.62 6.71 13.05
CA PHE A 137 14.32 7.15 12.56
C PHE A 137 14.45 8.15 11.39
N LEU A 138 15.35 9.12 11.51
CA LEU A 138 15.61 10.09 10.45
C LEU A 138 16.17 9.40 9.21
N PHE A 139 17.06 8.44 9.41
CA PHE A 139 17.63 7.67 8.31
C PHE A 139 16.60 6.78 7.62
N ALA A 140 15.62 6.24 8.35
CA ALA A 140 14.48 5.51 7.77
C ALA A 140 13.61 6.42 6.90
N PHE A 141 13.40 7.67 7.33
CA PHE A 141 12.65 8.66 6.54
C PHE A 141 13.38 9.03 5.22
N VAL A 142 14.70 9.24 5.31
CA VAL A 142 15.54 9.49 4.11
C VAL A 142 15.53 8.27 3.18
N ALA A 143 15.63 7.06 3.74
CA ALA A 143 15.56 5.82 2.96
C ALA A 143 14.19 5.67 2.26
N TYR A 144 13.09 6.00 2.95
CA TYR A 144 11.77 6.01 2.35
C TYR A 144 11.69 6.96 1.14
N ALA A 145 12.18 8.19 1.30
CA ALA A 145 12.19 9.17 0.22
C ALA A 145 13.09 8.71 -0.96
N ALA A 146 14.28 8.17 -0.66
CA ALA A 146 15.18 7.65 -1.68
C ALA A 146 14.57 6.48 -2.47
N LEU A 147 13.96 5.51 -1.78
CA LEU A 147 13.27 4.39 -2.42
C LEU A 147 12.10 4.87 -3.28
N SER A 148 11.32 5.86 -2.80
CA SER A 148 10.23 6.45 -3.57
C SER A 148 10.72 7.11 -4.87
N ILE A 149 11.84 7.84 -4.81
CA ILE A 149 12.47 8.45 -5.99
C ILE A 149 12.94 7.36 -6.98
N ILE A 150 13.62 6.32 -6.48
CA ILE A 150 14.10 5.22 -7.32
C ILE A 150 12.94 4.53 -8.04
N VAL A 151 11.87 4.21 -7.33
CA VAL A 151 10.67 3.58 -7.93
C VAL A 151 10.03 4.50 -8.96
N SER A 152 9.92 5.79 -8.68
CA SER A 152 9.36 6.76 -9.64
C SER A 152 10.23 6.88 -10.89
N LEU A 153 11.55 6.88 -10.76
CA LEU A 153 12.47 6.96 -11.90
C LEU A 153 12.45 5.69 -12.76
N ILE A 154 12.18 4.53 -12.19
CA ILE A 154 12.05 3.28 -12.91
C ILE A 154 10.65 3.16 -13.53
N GLY A 155 9.61 3.53 -12.77
CA GLY A 155 8.21 3.38 -13.18
C GLY A 155 7.82 4.27 -14.38
N ILE A 156 8.33 5.49 -14.46
CA ILE A 156 7.99 6.41 -15.58
C ILE A 156 8.37 5.85 -16.96
N PRO A 157 9.64 5.44 -17.22
CA PRO A 157 10.00 4.90 -18.51
C PRO A 157 9.40 3.52 -18.79
N THR A 158 9.15 2.71 -17.75
CA THR A 158 8.51 1.40 -17.94
C THR A 158 7.04 1.54 -18.35
N MET A 159 6.30 2.47 -17.77
CA MET A 159 4.92 2.76 -18.14
C MET A 159 4.82 3.24 -19.60
N GLU A 160 5.73 4.10 -20.06
CA GLU A 160 5.72 4.61 -21.44
C GLU A 160 6.11 3.53 -22.46
N SER A 161 7.16 2.76 -22.20
CA SER A 161 7.62 1.70 -23.09
C SER A 161 6.69 0.49 -23.14
N LEU A 162 6.08 0.13 -22.00
CA LEU A 162 5.14 -0.97 -21.89
C LEU A 162 3.74 -0.60 -22.36
N GLY A 163 3.32 0.68 -22.26
CA GLY A 163 2.07 1.18 -22.83
C GLY A 163 2.01 0.98 -24.34
N ASN A 164 3.13 1.20 -25.05
CA ASN A 164 3.23 0.91 -26.49
C ASN A 164 3.19 -0.61 -26.81
N MET A 165 3.74 -1.45 -25.94
CA MET A 165 3.67 -2.91 -26.06
C MET A 165 2.28 -3.43 -25.66
N GLY A 166 1.66 -2.77 -24.70
CA GLY A 166 0.34 -3.05 -24.17
C GLY A 166 -0.77 -2.84 -25.18
N SER A 167 -0.74 -1.76 -25.95
CA SER A 167 -1.70 -1.51 -27.03
C SER A 167 -1.71 -2.63 -28.08
N ASN A 168 -0.55 -3.21 -28.36
CA ASN A 168 -0.43 -4.36 -29.26
C ASN A 168 -1.00 -5.65 -28.65
N LEU A 169 -0.82 -5.86 -27.33
CA LEU A 169 -1.38 -7.01 -26.60
C LEU A 169 -2.89 -6.87 -26.39
N GLN A 170 -3.39 -5.67 -26.14
CA GLN A 170 -4.83 -5.38 -26.05
C GLN A 170 -5.53 -5.70 -27.37
N ASN A 171 -4.94 -5.31 -28.51
CA ASN A 171 -5.46 -5.62 -29.83
C ASN A 171 -5.39 -7.13 -30.16
N ALA A 172 -4.37 -7.84 -29.63
CA ALA A 172 -4.19 -9.27 -29.90
C ALA A 172 -5.04 -10.18 -28.98
N PHE A 173 -5.23 -9.81 -27.70
CA PHE A 173 -5.80 -10.69 -26.70
C PHE A 173 -7.03 -10.12 -25.98
N GLY A 174 -7.42 -8.86 -26.23
CA GLY A 174 -8.59 -8.19 -25.60
C GLY A 174 -8.42 -7.89 -24.12
N PHE A 175 -7.18 -7.95 -23.58
CA PHE A 175 -6.90 -7.63 -22.17
C PHE A 175 -6.45 -6.19 -22.03
N ASP A 176 -6.88 -5.51 -20.97
CA ASP A 176 -6.30 -4.24 -20.54
C ASP A 176 -4.85 -4.46 -20.05
N SER A 177 -3.94 -4.28 -20.96
CA SER A 177 -2.51 -4.51 -20.74
C SER A 177 -1.92 -3.64 -19.63
N ASP A 178 -2.41 -2.41 -19.48
CA ASP A 178 -1.90 -1.45 -18.51
C ASP A 178 -2.12 -1.93 -17.06
N LEU A 179 -3.23 -2.61 -16.80
CA LEU A 179 -3.53 -3.21 -15.50
C LEU A 179 -2.59 -4.37 -15.16
N TRP A 180 -2.29 -5.22 -16.13
CA TRP A 180 -1.37 -6.33 -15.94
C TRP A 180 0.07 -5.87 -15.73
N ILE A 181 0.50 -4.86 -16.49
CA ILE A 181 1.80 -4.22 -16.34
C ILE A 181 1.95 -3.67 -14.92
N TYR A 182 0.96 -2.91 -14.45
CA TYR A 182 0.95 -2.37 -13.10
C TYR A 182 1.01 -3.46 -12.02
N LEU A 183 0.27 -4.56 -12.18
CA LEU A 183 0.30 -5.67 -11.23
C LEU A 183 1.68 -6.34 -11.20
N VAL A 184 2.27 -6.63 -12.36
CA VAL A 184 3.59 -7.25 -12.46
C VAL A 184 4.66 -6.36 -11.85
N GLU A 185 4.65 -5.05 -12.15
CA GLU A 185 5.58 -4.08 -11.56
C GLU A 185 5.49 -4.08 -10.04
N ASN A 186 4.29 -3.98 -9.47
CA ASN A 186 4.10 -4.00 -8.01
C ASN A 186 4.54 -5.32 -7.38
N ILE A 187 4.28 -6.46 -8.02
CA ILE A 187 4.73 -7.78 -7.52
C ILE A 187 6.26 -7.84 -7.50
N VAL A 188 6.93 -7.35 -8.54
CA VAL A 188 8.40 -7.30 -8.60
C VAL A 188 8.94 -6.41 -7.47
N ILE A 189 8.36 -5.24 -7.26
CA ILE A 189 8.72 -4.32 -6.18
C ILE A 189 8.55 -4.99 -4.80
N ILE A 190 7.43 -5.67 -4.56
CA ILE A 190 7.16 -6.42 -3.32
C ILE A 190 8.26 -7.46 -3.08
N VAL A 191 8.63 -8.24 -4.10
CA VAL A 191 9.67 -9.27 -3.98
C VAL A 191 11.03 -8.63 -3.65
N ILE A 192 11.39 -7.55 -4.33
CA ILE A 192 12.65 -6.82 -4.06
C ILE A 192 12.67 -6.30 -2.62
N TYR A 193 11.61 -5.66 -2.16
CA TYR A 193 11.53 -5.14 -0.79
C TYR A 193 11.52 -6.26 0.27
N HIS A 194 10.86 -7.38 -0.02
CA HIS A 194 10.91 -8.55 0.85
C HIS A 194 12.34 -9.07 1.01
N ILE A 195 13.08 -9.23 -0.11
CA ILE A 195 14.47 -9.69 -0.10
C ILE A 195 15.37 -8.70 0.66
N ILE A 196 15.23 -7.40 0.41
CA ILE A 196 16.00 -6.36 1.12
C ILE A 196 15.73 -6.47 2.63
N THR A 197 14.46 -6.54 3.03
CA THR A 197 14.06 -6.64 4.43
C THR A 197 14.62 -7.92 5.07
N GLU A 198 14.51 -9.06 4.42
CA GLU A 198 15.02 -10.34 4.90
C GLU A 198 16.55 -10.35 5.05
N VAL A 199 17.26 -9.89 4.01
CA VAL A 199 18.74 -9.89 4.01
C VAL A 199 19.31 -8.99 5.10
N ILE A 200 18.72 -7.81 5.31
CA ILE A 200 19.21 -6.89 6.34
C ILE A 200 18.90 -7.44 7.73
N LEU A 201 17.70 -7.97 7.96
CA LEU A 201 17.32 -8.56 9.24
C LEU A 201 18.16 -9.79 9.60
N THR A 202 18.53 -10.62 8.63
CA THR A 202 19.30 -11.85 8.89
C THR A 202 20.78 -11.61 8.99
N LYS A 203 21.36 -10.67 8.20
CA LYS A 203 22.83 -10.52 8.11
C LYS A 203 23.41 -9.38 8.92
N LYS A 204 22.64 -8.33 9.21
CA LYS A 204 23.15 -7.12 9.88
C LYS A 204 22.52 -6.84 11.24
N LEU A 205 21.38 -7.41 11.55
CA LEU A 205 20.82 -7.44 12.88
C LEU A 205 21.19 -8.77 13.61
N ASN A 206 22.40 -9.28 13.37
CA ASN A 206 23.00 -10.19 14.34
C ASN A 206 23.11 -9.40 15.64
N LEU A 207 22.14 -9.62 16.50
CA LEU A 207 22.09 -9.13 17.87
C LEU A 207 23.05 -10.01 18.71
N GLU A 208 24.36 -9.93 18.42
CA GLU A 208 25.40 -10.30 19.36
C GLU A 208 25.65 -9.14 20.30
#